data_1970fccfc8e07249c6ef90daeafed074
#
_entry.id   1970fccfc8e07249c6ef90daeafed074
#
_cell.length_a   1.000
_cell.length_b   1.000
_cell.length_c   1.000
_cell.angle_alpha   90.00
_cell.angle_beta   90.00
_cell.angle_gamma   90.00
#
_symmetry.space_group_name_H-M   'P 1'
#
loop_
_entity.id
_entity.type
_entity.pdbx_description
1 polymer ?
#
loop_
_entity_poly.entity_id
_entity_poly.type
_entity_poly.pdbx_seq_one_letter_code
_entity_poly.pdbx_strand_id
1 'polypeptide(L)'
;YEWKKENNVKQPYCFRPTSQPIFALAGLYEHWQDQSGREIDSCTILVGEANQDVAPIHDRMPIILKPEDFDCWLDPQVQKKEQLLPLLKAAPPGEVDHYPVSRAVNSPANDHADLIKNIQAQINSD
;
A
#
# COMPACT_ATOMS: atom_id res chain seq x y z
N TYR A 1 4.79 -3.77 -0.18
CA TYR A 1 5.97 -4.01 -1.05
C TYR A 1 5.68 -3.52 -2.46
N GLU A 2 6.72 -2.95 -3.11
CA GLU A 2 6.73 -2.63 -4.53
C GLU A 2 8.05 -3.10 -5.16
N TRP A 3 8.04 -3.33 -6.49
CA TRP A 3 9.17 -3.92 -7.19
C TRP A 3 9.71 -2.98 -8.25
N LYS A 4 10.94 -2.51 -8.04
CA LYS A 4 11.67 -1.74 -9.04
C LYS A 4 12.35 -2.67 -10.03
N LYS A 5 12.20 -2.41 -11.31
CA LYS A 5 12.93 -3.14 -12.37
C LYS A 5 14.32 -2.51 -12.53
N GLU A 6 15.36 -3.28 -12.17
CA GLU A 6 16.76 -2.90 -12.32
C GLU A 6 17.50 -4.00 -13.09
N ASN A 7 18.13 -3.66 -14.21
CA ASN A 7 18.92 -4.61 -15.03
C ASN A 7 18.21 -5.96 -15.28
N ASN A 8 16.94 -5.94 -15.67
CA ASN A 8 16.06 -7.11 -15.87
C ASN A 8 15.74 -7.93 -14.60
N VAL A 9 16.12 -7.45 -13.43
CA VAL A 9 15.77 -8.04 -12.13
C VAL A 9 14.72 -7.15 -11.45
N LYS A 10 13.73 -7.76 -10.82
CA LYS A 10 12.78 -7.05 -9.97
C LYS A 10 13.32 -7.06 -8.54
N GLN A 11 13.77 -5.88 -8.08
CA GLN A 11 14.21 -5.67 -6.71
C GLN A 11 13.00 -5.23 -5.87
N PRO A 12 12.61 -5.99 -4.82
CA PRO A 12 11.54 -5.58 -3.91
C PRO A 12 12.02 -4.51 -2.93
N TYR A 13 11.11 -3.57 -2.64
CA TYR A 13 11.25 -2.53 -1.64
C TYR A 13 10.12 -2.64 -0.62
N CYS A 14 10.44 -2.50 0.65
CA CYS A 14 9.47 -2.37 1.72
C CYS A 14 9.16 -0.89 1.94
N PHE A 15 7.89 -0.55 1.95
CA PHE A 15 7.39 0.79 2.24
C PHE A 15 6.80 0.83 3.64
N ARG A 16 7.07 1.89 4.38
CA ARG A 16 6.55 2.10 5.73
C ARG A 16 6.23 3.58 5.96
N PRO A 17 5.31 3.89 6.88
CA PRO A 17 5.10 5.27 7.30
C PRO A 17 6.33 5.78 8.07
N THR A 18 6.58 7.08 7.95
CA THR A 18 7.71 7.74 8.64
C THR A 18 7.36 8.14 10.08
N SER A 19 6.11 8.52 10.34
CA SER A 19 5.66 9.11 11.62
C SER A 19 4.74 8.23 12.44
N GLN A 20 4.23 7.12 11.88
CA GLN A 20 3.27 6.23 12.53
C GLN A 20 3.72 4.78 12.37
N PRO A 21 3.32 3.85 13.26
CA PRO A 21 3.69 2.44 13.15
C PRO A 21 3.02 1.73 11.97
N ILE A 22 1.83 2.19 11.57
CA ILE A 22 1.04 1.66 10.46
C ILE A 22 0.35 2.80 9.72
N PHE A 23 -0.08 2.55 8.48
CA PHE A 23 -0.99 3.43 7.76
C PHE A 23 -2.24 2.67 7.30
N ALA A 24 -3.35 3.39 7.12
CA ALA A 24 -4.57 2.85 6.54
C ALA A 24 -4.59 3.12 5.04
N LEU A 25 -4.88 2.09 4.25
CA LEU A 25 -5.07 2.20 2.81
C LEU A 25 -6.56 2.30 2.50
N ALA A 26 -6.95 3.23 1.63
CA ALA A 26 -8.33 3.36 1.19
C ALA A 26 -8.75 2.09 0.43
N GLY A 27 -9.68 1.35 0.99
CA GLY A 27 -10.21 0.12 0.42
C GLY A 27 -11.71 0.22 0.16
N LEU A 28 -12.18 -0.57 -0.78
CA LEU A 28 -13.59 -0.83 -1.01
C LEU A 28 -13.85 -2.31 -0.83
N TYR A 29 -15.02 -2.65 -0.33
CA TYR A 29 -15.48 -4.03 -0.27
C TYR A 29 -16.87 -4.13 -0.88
N GLU A 30 -17.22 -5.30 -1.39
CA GLU A 30 -18.53 -5.61 -1.96
C GLU A 30 -18.95 -7.01 -1.56
N HIS A 31 -20.21 -7.14 -1.21
CA HIS A 31 -20.89 -8.41 -1.03
C HIS A 31 -21.80 -8.66 -2.24
N TRP A 32 -21.55 -9.74 -2.96
CA TRP A 32 -22.33 -10.09 -4.14
C TRP A 32 -22.88 -11.51 -4.04
N GLN A 33 -24.11 -11.70 -4.52
CA GLN A 33 -24.76 -13.00 -4.59
C GLN A 33 -25.21 -13.28 -6.01
N ASP A 34 -24.90 -14.46 -6.53
CA ASP A 34 -25.35 -14.90 -7.84
C ASP A 34 -26.79 -15.47 -7.79
N GLN A 35 -27.34 -15.78 -8.99
CA GLN A 35 -28.68 -16.33 -9.11
C GLN A 35 -28.85 -17.71 -8.48
N SER A 36 -27.80 -18.44 -8.21
CA SER A 36 -27.80 -19.73 -7.52
C SER A 36 -27.72 -19.62 -6.00
N GLY A 37 -27.58 -18.40 -5.47
CA GLY A 37 -27.43 -18.13 -4.04
C GLY A 37 -25.98 -18.22 -3.55
N ARG A 38 -24.97 -18.34 -4.44
CA ARG A 38 -23.56 -18.30 -4.05
C ARG A 38 -23.16 -16.88 -3.71
N GLU A 39 -22.62 -16.70 -2.51
CA GLU A 39 -22.11 -15.41 -2.01
C GLU A 39 -20.61 -15.25 -2.26
N ILE A 40 -20.20 -14.05 -2.63
CA ILE A 40 -18.81 -13.68 -2.84
C ILE A 40 -18.57 -12.33 -2.16
N ASP A 41 -17.69 -12.33 -1.17
CA ASP A 41 -17.13 -11.12 -0.59
C ASP A 41 -15.82 -10.77 -1.31
N SER A 42 -15.70 -9.54 -1.75
CA SER A 42 -14.52 -9.06 -2.45
C SER A 42 -14.08 -7.72 -1.90
N CYS A 43 -12.78 -7.43 -2.01
CA CYS A 43 -12.24 -6.14 -1.66
C CYS A 43 -11.17 -5.70 -2.67
N THR A 44 -10.95 -4.40 -2.72
CA THR A 44 -9.86 -3.81 -3.51
C THR A 44 -9.25 -2.63 -2.77
N ILE A 45 -7.99 -2.32 -3.08
CA ILE A 45 -7.30 -1.13 -2.60
C ILE A 45 -7.30 -0.10 -3.73
N LEU A 46 -7.69 1.14 -3.42
CA LEU A 46 -7.61 2.25 -4.37
C LEU A 46 -6.17 2.70 -4.55
N VAL A 47 -5.79 2.93 -5.80
CA VAL A 47 -4.46 3.40 -6.17
C VAL A 47 -4.56 4.69 -6.97
N GLY A 48 -3.58 5.57 -6.81
CA GLY A 48 -3.42 6.82 -7.54
C GLY A 48 -2.03 6.96 -8.13
N GLU A 49 -1.71 8.13 -8.64
CA GLU A 49 -0.35 8.46 -9.06
C GLU A 49 0.62 8.43 -7.87
N ALA A 50 1.83 7.92 -8.10
CA ALA A 50 2.86 7.90 -7.08
C ALA A 50 3.31 9.33 -6.73
N ASN A 51 3.52 9.60 -5.45
CA ASN A 51 4.21 10.81 -5.02
C ASN A 51 5.72 10.70 -5.33
N GLN A 52 6.48 11.76 -5.07
CA GLN A 52 7.91 11.81 -5.38
C GLN A 52 8.76 10.77 -4.63
N ASP A 53 8.29 10.24 -3.50
CA ASP A 53 9.03 9.22 -2.71
C ASP A 53 8.84 7.83 -3.32
N VAL A 54 7.67 7.54 -3.89
CA VAL A 54 7.31 6.24 -4.49
C VAL A 54 7.66 6.17 -5.97
N ALA A 55 7.56 7.29 -6.71
CA ALA A 55 7.76 7.36 -8.16
C ALA A 55 9.09 6.75 -8.67
N PRO A 56 10.22 6.80 -7.95
CA PRO A 56 11.46 6.13 -8.36
C PRO A 56 11.37 4.60 -8.40
N ILE A 57 10.37 4.02 -7.72
CA ILE A 57 10.17 2.56 -7.58
C ILE A 57 8.99 2.09 -8.43
N HIS A 58 7.86 2.78 -8.34
CA HIS A 58 6.61 2.45 -9.03
C HIS A 58 5.84 3.70 -9.43
N ASP A 59 5.10 3.67 -10.54
CA ASP A 59 4.34 4.80 -11.09
C ASP A 59 3.00 5.06 -10.38
N ARG A 60 2.53 4.11 -9.57
CA ARG A 60 1.32 4.22 -8.76
C ARG A 60 1.60 3.88 -7.31
N MET A 61 0.76 4.39 -6.42
CA MET A 61 0.79 4.07 -5.00
C MET A 61 -0.64 3.90 -4.45
N PRO A 62 -0.85 3.09 -3.40
CA PRO A 62 -2.11 3.08 -2.67
C PRO A 62 -2.46 4.46 -2.14
N ILE A 63 -3.76 4.76 -2.08
CA ILE A 63 -4.24 5.94 -1.37
C ILE A 63 -4.13 5.67 0.14
N ILE A 64 -3.32 6.47 0.81
CA ILE A 64 -3.13 6.43 2.26
C ILE A 64 -4.09 7.44 2.89
N LEU A 65 -4.99 6.95 3.73
CA LEU A 65 -5.93 7.81 4.45
C LEU A 65 -5.25 8.40 5.69
N LYS A 66 -5.56 9.67 5.95
CA LYS A 66 -5.17 10.32 7.20
C LYS A 66 -6.12 9.94 8.33
N PRO A 67 -5.66 9.92 9.59
CA PRO A 67 -6.51 9.58 10.73
C PRO A 67 -7.79 10.43 10.83
N GLU A 68 -7.72 11.71 10.48
CA GLU A 68 -8.87 12.62 10.47
C GLU A 68 -9.94 12.27 9.43
N ASP A 69 -9.58 11.45 8.41
CA ASP A 69 -10.47 11.06 7.32
C ASP A 69 -11.15 9.70 7.57
N PHE A 70 -10.73 8.94 8.60
CA PHE A 70 -11.22 7.57 8.84
C PHE A 70 -12.72 7.53 9.07
N ASP A 71 -13.25 8.40 9.92
CA ASP A 71 -14.68 8.44 10.24
C ASP A 71 -15.51 8.73 9.00
N CYS A 72 -15.08 9.67 8.16
CA CYS A 72 -15.75 9.99 6.91
C CYS A 72 -15.70 8.82 5.91
N TRP A 73 -14.54 8.15 5.79
CA TRP A 73 -14.38 7.02 4.87
C TRP A 73 -15.17 5.78 5.29
N LEU A 74 -15.30 5.54 6.58
CA LEU A 74 -15.96 4.35 7.14
C LEU A 74 -17.46 4.56 7.40
N ASP A 75 -17.98 5.79 7.33
CA ASP A 75 -19.39 6.06 7.56
C ASP A 75 -20.25 5.60 6.37
N PRO A 76 -21.13 4.58 6.55
CA PRO A 76 -21.99 4.08 5.49
C PRO A 76 -23.05 5.09 5.02
N GLN A 77 -23.26 6.19 5.76
CA GLN A 77 -24.16 7.28 5.37
C GLN A 77 -23.49 8.28 4.42
N VAL A 78 -22.16 8.30 4.34
CA VAL A 78 -21.39 9.15 3.44
C VAL A 78 -21.23 8.42 2.10
N GLN A 79 -22.20 8.60 1.19
CA GLN A 79 -22.21 7.94 -0.12
C GLN A 79 -21.99 8.89 -1.30
N LYS A 80 -21.91 10.21 -1.02
CA LYS A 80 -21.72 11.21 -2.08
C LYS A 80 -20.26 11.28 -2.46
N LYS A 81 -19.96 11.04 -3.75
CA LYS A 81 -18.59 11.09 -4.28
C LYS A 81 -17.91 12.44 -4.05
N GLU A 82 -18.66 13.54 -4.01
CA GLU A 82 -18.15 14.88 -3.75
C GLU A 82 -17.52 15.03 -2.36
N GLN A 83 -17.93 14.18 -1.41
CA GLN A 83 -17.38 14.12 -0.06
C GLN A 83 -16.17 13.17 0.02
N LEU A 84 -16.17 12.10 -0.75
CA LEU A 84 -15.15 11.05 -0.71
C LEU A 84 -13.95 11.33 -1.64
N LEU A 85 -14.20 11.89 -2.85
CA LEU A 85 -13.11 12.16 -3.80
C LEU A 85 -12.00 13.06 -3.25
N PRO A 86 -12.26 14.08 -2.42
CA PRO A 86 -11.21 14.90 -1.82
C PRO A 86 -10.23 14.11 -0.91
N LEU A 87 -10.66 12.95 -0.38
CA LEU A 87 -9.85 12.08 0.46
C LEU A 87 -8.86 11.23 -0.36
N LEU A 88 -9.15 11.04 -1.66
CA LEU A 88 -8.37 10.18 -2.56
C LEU A 88 -7.18 10.92 -3.17
N LYS A 89 -6.28 11.40 -2.33
CA LYS A 89 -5.07 12.11 -2.74
C LYS A 89 -3.84 11.27 -2.44
N ALA A 90 -2.80 11.41 -3.27
CA ALA A 90 -1.51 10.86 -2.93
C ALA A 90 -1.02 11.44 -1.59
N ALA A 91 -0.40 10.62 -0.77
CA ALA A 91 0.23 11.07 0.47
C ALA A 91 1.28 12.16 0.16
N PRO A 92 1.38 13.21 0.98
CA PRO A 92 2.43 14.20 0.84
C PRO A 92 3.82 13.56 0.85
N PRO A 93 4.80 14.17 0.17
CA PRO A 93 6.19 13.74 0.27
C PRO A 93 6.69 13.75 1.71
N GLY A 94 7.51 12.75 2.05
CA GLY A 94 8.07 12.57 3.40
C GLY A 94 7.21 11.76 4.36
N GLU A 95 5.97 11.41 3.99
CA GLU A 95 5.11 10.54 4.81
C GLU A 95 5.41 9.04 4.65
N VAL A 96 6.10 8.67 3.58
CA VAL A 96 6.44 7.28 3.26
C VAL A 96 7.94 7.14 3.06
N ASP A 97 8.55 6.21 3.77
CA ASP A 97 9.95 5.80 3.61
C ASP A 97 10.01 4.42 2.93
N HIS A 98 11.10 4.13 2.25
CA HIS A 98 11.30 2.83 1.61
C HIS A 98 12.76 2.39 1.65
N TYR A 99 12.97 1.08 1.62
CA TYR A 99 14.30 0.48 1.54
C TYR A 99 14.23 -0.88 0.85
N PRO A 100 15.32 -1.33 0.20
CA PRO A 100 15.35 -2.62 -0.45
C PRO A 100 15.36 -3.76 0.57
N VAL A 101 14.64 -4.82 0.22
CA VAL A 101 14.53 -6.04 1.02
C VAL A 101 14.94 -7.27 0.24
N SER A 102 15.12 -8.39 0.94
CA SER A 102 15.46 -9.66 0.31
C SER A 102 14.39 -10.11 -0.69
N ARG A 103 14.83 -10.69 -1.81
CA ARG A 103 13.94 -11.33 -2.79
C ARG A 103 13.19 -12.55 -2.25
N ALA A 104 13.52 -13.00 -1.04
CA ALA A 104 12.75 -14.03 -0.34
C ALA A 104 11.27 -13.66 -0.17
N VAL A 105 10.94 -12.34 -0.12
CA VAL A 105 9.55 -11.85 -0.07
C VAL A 105 8.71 -12.25 -1.29
N ASN A 106 9.33 -12.59 -2.43
CA ASN A 106 8.62 -13.00 -3.64
C ASN A 106 7.94 -14.38 -3.53
N SER A 107 8.29 -15.17 -2.53
CA SER A 107 7.68 -16.48 -2.30
C SER A 107 6.65 -16.41 -1.16
N PRO A 108 5.37 -16.73 -1.42
CA PRO A 108 4.35 -16.74 -0.38
C PRO A 108 4.56 -17.85 0.67
N ALA A 109 5.47 -18.81 0.43
CA ALA A 109 5.86 -19.80 1.42
C ALA A 109 6.76 -19.23 2.52
N ASN A 110 7.34 -18.06 2.31
CA ASN A 110 8.17 -17.39 3.30
C ASN A 110 7.29 -16.46 4.15
N ASP A 111 7.27 -16.70 5.46
CA ASP A 111 6.54 -15.88 6.43
C ASP A 111 7.38 -15.76 7.70
N HIS A 112 8.29 -14.79 7.72
CA HIS A 112 9.17 -14.51 8.86
C HIS A 112 9.63 -13.05 8.88
N ALA A 113 10.01 -12.54 10.06
CA ALA A 113 10.35 -11.14 10.27
C ALA A 113 11.53 -10.62 9.43
N ASP A 114 12.40 -11.49 8.94
CA ASP A 114 13.55 -11.08 8.12
C ASP A 114 13.15 -10.53 6.75
N LEU A 115 11.92 -10.78 6.29
CA LEU A 115 11.42 -10.28 5.01
C LEU A 115 11.34 -8.75 4.95
N ILE A 116 11.24 -8.08 6.09
CA ILE A 116 11.23 -6.61 6.19
C ILE A 116 12.59 -6.00 6.56
N LYS A 117 13.67 -6.79 6.63
CA LYS A 117 15.01 -6.25 6.94
C LYS A 117 15.60 -5.51 5.74
N ASN A 118 16.15 -4.32 6.02
CA ASN A 118 16.88 -3.55 5.02
C ASN A 118 18.21 -4.25 4.68
N ILE A 119 18.37 -4.67 3.42
CA ILE A 119 19.58 -5.36 2.97
C ILE A 119 20.78 -4.44 2.76
N GLN A 120 20.57 -3.12 2.55
CA GLN A 120 21.68 -2.15 2.44
C GLN A 120 22.33 -1.86 3.78
N ALA A 121 21.59 -1.93 4.87
CA ALA A 121 22.15 -1.72 6.20
C ALA A 121 23.14 -2.84 6.61
N GLN A 122 23.03 -4.02 6.02
CA GLN A 122 23.91 -5.16 6.29
C GLN A 122 25.28 -5.03 5.59
N ILE A 123 25.34 -4.36 4.43
CA ILE A 123 26.58 -4.18 3.65
C ILE A 123 27.53 -3.16 4.30
N ASN A 124 26.99 -2.25 5.11
CA ASN A 124 27.78 -1.18 5.78
C ASN A 124 28.22 -1.55 7.21
N SER A 125 27.98 -2.78 7.65
CA SER A 125 28.28 -3.26 9.02
C SER A 125 29.44 -4.27 9.06
N ASP A 126 30.06 -4.57 7.91
CA ASP A 126 31.27 -5.37 7.72
C ASP A 126 32.44 -4.44 7.29
#